data_d1390df6f1b358aac37f0e811f07cfa4
#
_entry.id   d1390df6f1b358aac37f0e811f07cfa4
#
_cell.length_a   1.000
_cell.length_b   1.000
_cell.length_c   1.000
_cell.angle_alpha   90.00
_cell.angle_beta   90.00
_cell.angle_gamma   90.00
#
_symmetry.space_group_name_H-M   'P 1'
#
loop_
_entity.id
_entity.type
_entity.pdbx_description
1 polymer ?
#
loop_
_entity_poly.entity_id
_entity_poly.type
_entity_poly.pdbx_seq_one_letter_code
_entity_poly.pdbx_strand_id
1 'polypeptide(L)'
;MITLGSVREYISSLGVAEDEHVYMGTLDVKQEKSLGVYNSKHQYSSHRALGGPDLEGYGEKYVTILVHWDKSPRDTEMVAVGLYETLRRARDILTEEGTIKFFQLLYDPQDIGKDDTGICEWVIEAAVIFEKKREGE
;
A
#
# COMPACT_ATOMS: atom_id res chain seq x y z
N MET A 1 -16.11 2.85 0.54
CA MET A 1 -14.95 2.22 -0.13
C MET A 1 -13.71 3.07 0.12
N ILE A 2 -12.59 2.42 0.40
CA ILE A 2 -11.31 3.11 0.54
C ILE A 2 -10.70 3.30 -0.85
N THR A 3 -10.33 4.53 -1.19
CA THR A 3 -9.66 4.80 -2.46
C THR A 3 -8.16 4.63 -2.34
N LEU A 4 -7.51 4.52 -3.49
CA LEU A 4 -6.04 4.47 -3.53
C LEU A 4 -5.43 5.72 -2.91
N GLY A 5 -6.09 6.88 -3.07
CA GLY A 5 -5.65 8.13 -2.47
C GLY A 5 -5.55 8.08 -0.96
N SER A 6 -6.53 7.46 -0.28
CA SER A 6 -6.47 7.30 1.17
C SER A 6 -5.31 6.40 1.61
N VAL A 7 -5.02 5.35 0.84
CA VAL A 7 -3.87 4.48 1.11
C VAL A 7 -2.57 5.28 0.93
N ARG A 8 -2.48 6.04 -0.16
CA ARG A 8 -1.32 6.90 -0.42
C ARG A 8 -1.08 7.88 0.73
N GLU A 9 -2.15 8.52 1.23
CA GLU A 9 -2.04 9.48 2.33
C GLU A 9 -1.50 8.81 3.59
N TYR A 10 -1.97 7.61 3.89
CA TYR A 10 -1.44 6.87 5.04
C TYR A 10 0.04 6.56 4.86
N ILE A 11 0.44 6.05 3.69
CA ILE A 11 1.84 5.71 3.41
C ILE A 11 2.72 6.97 3.56
N SER A 12 2.26 8.10 3.03
CA SER A 12 2.99 9.36 3.17
C SER A 12 3.16 9.76 4.64
N SER A 13 2.13 9.53 5.46
CA SER A 13 2.16 9.89 6.87
C SER A 13 3.21 9.13 7.68
N LEU A 14 3.70 8.01 7.17
CA LEU A 14 4.72 7.21 7.84
C LEU A 14 6.11 7.86 7.81
N GLY A 15 6.32 8.82 6.93
CA GLY A 15 7.59 9.54 6.86
C GLY A 15 8.76 8.76 6.26
N VAL A 16 8.49 7.65 5.58
CA VAL A 16 9.53 6.86 4.92
C VAL A 16 10.15 7.66 3.77
N ALA A 17 9.31 8.32 2.98
CA ALA A 17 9.73 9.22 1.92
C ALA A 17 9.03 10.56 2.10
N GLU A 18 9.56 11.61 1.48
CA GLU A 18 8.90 12.91 1.49
C GLU A 18 7.54 12.81 0.80
N ASP A 19 6.57 13.59 1.28
CA ASP A 19 5.20 13.55 0.75
C ASP A 19 5.15 13.69 -0.78
N GLU A 20 5.94 14.60 -1.33
CA GLU A 20 5.98 14.84 -2.77
C GLU A 20 6.60 13.67 -3.56
N HIS A 21 7.26 12.74 -2.87
CA HIS A 21 7.86 11.55 -3.48
C HIS A 21 7.08 10.28 -3.17
N VAL A 22 5.86 10.42 -2.66
CA VAL A 22 4.92 9.31 -2.53
C VAL A 22 3.87 9.47 -3.62
N TYR A 23 3.98 8.65 -4.65
CA TYR A 23 3.18 8.78 -5.87
C TYR A 23 2.00 7.84 -5.86
N MET A 24 0.97 8.20 -6.61
CA MET A 24 -0.20 7.36 -6.80
C MET A 24 -0.43 7.15 -8.30
N GLY A 25 -0.37 5.89 -8.71
CA GLY A 25 -0.66 5.50 -10.10
C GLY A 25 0.47 5.68 -11.10
N THR A 26 1.34 6.65 -10.91
CA THR A 26 2.53 6.87 -11.71
C THR A 26 3.67 7.32 -10.80
N LEU A 27 4.89 7.10 -11.23
CA LEU A 27 6.07 7.43 -10.44
C LEU A 27 7.09 8.10 -11.35
N ASP A 28 7.75 9.15 -10.84
CA ASP A 28 8.88 9.76 -11.56
C ASP A 28 10.09 8.83 -11.40
N VAL A 29 10.41 8.10 -12.44
CA VAL A 29 11.47 7.09 -12.41
C VAL A 29 12.87 7.67 -12.19
N LYS A 30 13.04 8.97 -12.40
CA LYS A 30 14.32 9.64 -12.17
C LYS A 30 14.52 10.05 -10.72
N GLN A 31 13.43 10.07 -9.94
CA GLN A 31 13.46 10.52 -8.55
C GLN A 31 13.79 9.36 -7.63
N GLU A 32 14.93 9.43 -6.96
CA GLU A 32 15.30 8.47 -5.94
C GLU A 32 14.45 8.67 -4.67
N LYS A 33 14.50 7.68 -3.79
CA LYS A 33 13.83 7.68 -2.48
C LYS A 33 12.35 7.99 -2.59
N SER A 34 11.71 7.25 -3.48
CA SER A 34 10.29 7.39 -3.81
C SER A 34 9.53 6.11 -3.50
N LEU A 35 8.25 6.28 -3.22
CA LEU A 35 7.31 5.18 -3.06
C LEU A 35 6.17 5.37 -4.06
N GLY A 36 5.75 4.29 -4.69
CA GLY A 36 4.59 4.32 -5.58
C GLY A 36 3.48 3.46 -5.02
N VAL A 37 2.27 3.98 -5.00
CA VAL A 37 1.09 3.27 -4.52
C VAL A 37 0.18 3.03 -5.71
N TYR A 38 -0.10 1.77 -6.01
CA TYR A 38 -0.84 1.36 -7.19
C TYR A 38 -1.96 0.40 -6.83
N ASN A 39 -3.00 0.37 -7.64
CA ASN A 39 -3.94 -0.75 -7.59
C ASN A 39 -3.21 -2.00 -8.08
N SER A 40 -3.35 -3.09 -7.34
CA SER A 40 -2.71 -4.33 -7.74
C SER A 40 -3.32 -4.84 -9.04
N LYS A 41 -2.48 -5.41 -9.91
CA LYS A 41 -2.95 -6.10 -11.12
C LYS A 41 -3.61 -7.42 -10.79
N HIS A 42 -3.34 -7.94 -9.60
CA HIS A 42 -3.91 -9.21 -9.13
C HIS A 42 -5.07 -8.91 -8.18
N GLN A 43 -6.26 -8.73 -8.74
CA GLN A 43 -7.46 -8.53 -7.94
C GLN A 43 -8.11 -9.88 -7.71
N TYR A 44 -8.45 -10.16 -6.46
CA TYR A 44 -9.11 -11.39 -6.07
C TYR A 44 -10.60 -11.13 -5.92
N SER A 45 -11.40 -12.19 -6.07
CA SER A 45 -12.83 -12.08 -5.88
C SER A 45 -13.14 -11.72 -4.43
N SER A 46 -14.05 -10.75 -4.23
CA SER A 46 -14.50 -10.39 -2.90
C SER A 46 -15.27 -11.55 -2.28
N HIS A 47 -15.02 -11.81 -1.01
CA HIS A 47 -15.85 -12.72 -0.23
C HIS A 47 -17.07 -11.97 0.27
N ARG A 48 -18.24 -12.52 0.03
CA ARG A 48 -19.48 -11.90 0.49
C ARG A 48 -20.00 -12.61 1.72
N ALA A 49 -20.57 -11.83 2.65
CA ALA A 49 -21.24 -12.39 3.80
C ALA A 49 -22.47 -13.18 3.36
N LEU A 50 -22.78 -14.24 4.09
CA LEU A 50 -23.91 -15.11 3.74
C LEU A 50 -25.25 -14.39 3.78
N GLY A 51 -25.42 -13.35 4.53
CA GLY A 51 -26.66 -12.57 4.59
C GLY A 51 -26.81 -11.51 3.53
N GLY A 52 -25.88 -11.42 2.58
CA GLY A 52 -25.92 -10.43 1.51
C GLY A 52 -25.29 -9.09 1.89
N PRO A 53 -25.52 -8.04 1.09
CA PRO A 53 -24.82 -6.76 1.24
C PRO A 53 -24.96 -6.08 2.60
N ASP A 54 -26.10 -6.26 3.27
CA ASP A 54 -26.35 -5.62 4.56
C ASP A 54 -25.44 -6.13 5.67
N LEU A 55 -24.87 -7.33 5.49
CA LEU A 55 -23.97 -7.92 6.47
C LEU A 55 -22.50 -7.78 6.06
N GLU A 56 -22.23 -7.13 4.93
CA GLU A 56 -20.88 -6.88 4.47
C GLU A 56 -20.33 -5.61 5.11
N GLY A 57 -19.85 -5.71 6.37
CA GLY A 57 -19.29 -4.57 7.09
C GLY A 57 -17.89 -4.20 6.66
N TYR A 58 -17.18 -5.09 5.98
CA TYR A 58 -15.77 -4.94 5.61
C TYR A 58 -15.59 -5.08 4.12
N GLY A 59 -14.54 -4.42 3.61
CA GLY A 59 -14.13 -4.55 2.22
C GLY A 59 -12.65 -4.85 2.12
N GLU A 60 -12.23 -5.21 0.91
CA GLU A 60 -10.84 -5.50 0.60
C GLU A 60 -10.42 -4.69 -0.61
N LYS A 61 -9.21 -4.15 -0.58
CA LYS A 61 -8.63 -3.47 -1.71
C LYS A 61 -7.19 -3.95 -1.86
N TYR A 62 -6.87 -4.48 -3.04
CA TYR A 62 -5.54 -4.99 -3.30
C TYR A 62 -4.65 -3.90 -3.87
N VAL A 63 -3.52 -3.68 -3.24
CA VAL A 63 -2.59 -2.61 -3.63
C VAL A 63 -1.19 -3.16 -3.78
N THR A 64 -0.44 -2.51 -4.67
CA THR A 64 1.00 -2.75 -4.85
C THR A 64 1.74 -1.51 -4.39
N ILE A 65 2.71 -1.68 -3.53
CA ILE A 65 3.58 -0.57 -3.12
C ILE A 65 4.96 -0.84 -3.71
N LEU A 66 5.41 0.07 -4.56
CA LEU A 66 6.71 0.01 -5.18
C LEU A 66 7.68 0.86 -4.36
N VAL A 67 8.75 0.24 -3.90
CA VAL A 67 9.85 0.96 -3.25
C VAL A 67 10.89 1.22 -4.32
N HIS A 68 10.98 2.45 -4.78
CA HIS A 68 11.92 2.90 -5.81
C HIS A 68 12.93 3.81 -5.10
N TRP A 69 14.02 3.22 -4.61
CA TRP A 69 14.78 3.89 -3.57
C TRP A 69 16.04 4.58 -4.08
N ASP A 70 17.13 3.87 -4.13
CA ASP A 70 18.38 4.42 -4.62
C ASP A 70 19.27 3.31 -5.23
N LYS A 71 20.54 3.61 -5.47
CA LYS A 71 21.44 2.66 -6.13
C LYS A 71 22.07 1.68 -5.15
N SER A 72 21.75 1.77 -3.85
CA SER A 72 22.25 0.87 -2.83
C SER A 72 21.28 -0.29 -2.59
N PRO A 73 21.65 -1.52 -2.94
CA PRO A 73 20.79 -2.67 -2.67
C PRO A 73 20.49 -2.83 -1.19
N ARG A 74 21.47 -2.59 -0.33
CA ARG A 74 21.31 -2.71 1.11
C ARG A 74 20.29 -1.71 1.65
N ASP A 75 20.41 -0.44 1.27
CA ASP A 75 19.51 0.60 1.78
C ASP A 75 18.10 0.38 1.28
N THR A 76 17.95 -0.04 0.04
CA THR A 76 16.64 -0.32 -0.54
C THR A 76 15.95 -1.48 0.17
N GLU A 77 16.69 -2.55 0.45
CA GLU A 77 16.14 -3.69 1.20
C GLU A 77 15.71 -3.27 2.60
N MET A 78 16.53 -2.48 3.30
CA MET A 78 16.18 -2.01 4.64
C MET A 78 14.91 -1.18 4.64
N VAL A 79 14.73 -0.32 3.65
CA VAL A 79 13.52 0.48 3.52
C VAL A 79 12.30 -0.40 3.23
N ALA A 80 12.44 -1.34 2.30
CA ALA A 80 11.34 -2.24 1.93
C ALA A 80 10.90 -3.10 3.11
N VAL A 81 11.85 -3.71 3.82
CA VAL A 81 11.55 -4.54 4.98
C VAL A 81 10.95 -3.71 6.11
N GLY A 82 11.49 -2.53 6.36
CA GLY A 82 10.98 -1.62 7.39
C GLY A 82 9.55 -1.20 7.12
N LEU A 83 9.25 -0.84 5.87
CA LEU A 83 7.88 -0.48 5.49
C LEU A 83 6.94 -1.68 5.62
N TYR A 84 7.36 -2.85 5.17
CA TYR A 84 6.59 -4.08 5.31
C TYR A 84 6.23 -4.34 6.78
N GLU A 85 7.21 -4.25 7.68
CA GLU A 85 6.96 -4.47 9.11
C GLU A 85 6.03 -3.43 9.70
N THR A 86 6.13 -2.18 9.27
CA THR A 86 5.22 -1.12 9.72
C THR A 86 3.80 -1.42 9.29
N LEU A 87 3.61 -1.82 8.02
CA LEU A 87 2.27 -2.14 7.50
C LEU A 87 1.70 -3.38 8.20
N ARG A 88 2.53 -4.36 8.48
CA ARG A 88 2.10 -5.59 9.15
C ARG A 88 1.54 -5.31 10.55
N ARG A 89 2.04 -4.27 11.20
CA ARG A 89 1.60 -3.90 12.56
C ARG A 89 0.50 -2.85 12.58
N ALA A 90 0.21 -2.22 11.45
CA ALA A 90 -0.77 -1.15 11.40
C ALA A 90 -2.18 -1.66 11.71
N ARG A 91 -2.92 -0.89 12.50
CA ARG A 91 -4.28 -1.22 12.92
C ARG A 91 -5.11 0.05 13.05
N ASP A 92 -6.37 -0.06 12.68
CA ASP A 92 -7.39 0.96 12.97
C ASP A 92 -7.01 2.36 12.52
N ILE A 93 -6.63 2.50 11.27
CA ILE A 93 -6.22 3.77 10.68
C ILE A 93 -7.47 4.51 10.20
N LEU A 94 -7.71 5.69 10.77
CA LEU A 94 -8.86 6.51 10.38
C LEU A 94 -8.56 7.26 9.09
N THR A 95 -9.49 7.20 8.14
CA THR A 95 -9.44 7.99 6.91
C THR A 95 -10.75 8.72 6.74
N GLU A 96 -10.81 9.65 5.80
CA GLU A 96 -12.05 10.35 5.49
C GLU A 96 -13.12 9.43 4.91
N GLU A 97 -12.71 8.29 4.38
CA GLU A 97 -13.60 7.35 3.69
C GLU A 97 -13.98 6.14 4.52
N GLY A 98 -13.42 6.02 5.71
CA GLY A 98 -13.65 4.87 6.58
C GLY A 98 -12.40 4.51 7.36
N THR A 99 -12.40 3.33 7.98
CA THR A 99 -11.28 2.89 8.80
C THR A 99 -10.57 1.72 8.13
N ILE A 100 -9.25 1.86 7.93
CA ILE A 100 -8.42 0.74 7.50
C ILE A 100 -8.14 -0.08 8.75
N LYS A 101 -8.64 -1.31 8.78
CA LYS A 101 -8.51 -2.16 9.96
C LYS A 101 -7.11 -2.75 10.05
N PHE A 102 -6.58 -3.22 8.94
CA PHE A 102 -5.22 -3.75 8.87
C PHE A 102 -4.82 -3.99 7.41
N PHE A 103 -3.53 -4.21 7.22
CA PHE A 103 -2.98 -4.64 5.92
C PHE A 103 -2.66 -6.12 6.02
N GLN A 104 -3.25 -6.91 5.13
CA GLN A 104 -2.89 -8.31 5.01
C GLN A 104 -1.81 -8.43 3.95
N LEU A 105 -0.58 -8.65 4.37
CA LEU A 105 0.54 -8.79 3.44
C LEU A 105 0.43 -10.14 2.76
N LEU A 106 0.46 -10.15 1.43
CA LEU A 106 0.21 -11.38 0.67
C LEU A 106 1.42 -12.30 0.65
N TYR A 107 2.60 -11.72 0.70
CA TYR A 107 3.87 -12.46 0.78
C TYR A 107 4.96 -11.48 1.21
N ASP A 108 6.16 -12.00 1.47
CA ASP A 108 7.30 -11.18 1.86
C ASP A 108 7.65 -10.17 0.76
N PRO A 109 8.30 -9.04 1.13
CA PRO A 109 8.74 -8.07 0.12
C PRO A 109 9.60 -8.73 -0.94
N GLN A 110 9.43 -8.30 -2.19
CA GLN A 110 10.10 -8.91 -3.33
C GLN A 110 11.10 -7.95 -3.97
N ASP A 111 12.35 -8.39 -4.09
CA ASP A 111 13.37 -7.68 -4.83
C ASP A 111 13.11 -7.88 -6.32
N ILE A 112 12.84 -6.81 -7.05
CA ILE A 112 12.60 -6.88 -8.49
C ILE A 112 13.76 -6.34 -9.30
N GLY A 113 14.91 -6.10 -8.65
CA GLY A 113 16.12 -5.69 -9.33
C GLY A 113 16.29 -4.19 -9.45
N LYS A 114 16.97 -3.76 -10.49
CA LYS A 114 17.22 -2.35 -10.77
C LYS A 114 16.50 -1.93 -12.05
N ASP A 115 16.07 -0.67 -12.07
CA ASP A 115 15.51 -0.11 -13.29
C ASP A 115 16.62 0.28 -14.28
N ASP A 116 16.23 0.90 -15.41
CA ASP A 116 17.17 1.29 -16.46
C ASP A 116 18.21 2.32 -16.00
N THR A 117 17.92 3.05 -14.94
CA THR A 117 18.82 4.06 -14.39
C THR A 117 19.69 3.53 -13.25
N GLY A 118 19.52 2.26 -12.89
CA GLY A 118 20.29 1.62 -11.82
C GLY A 118 19.69 1.79 -10.42
N ILE A 119 18.47 2.30 -10.32
CA ILE A 119 17.78 2.47 -9.04
C ILE A 119 17.17 1.14 -8.62
N CYS A 120 17.45 0.70 -7.40
CA CYS A 120 16.95 -0.56 -6.87
C CYS A 120 15.48 -0.45 -6.52
N GLU A 121 14.74 -1.52 -6.81
CA GLU A 121 13.30 -1.55 -6.59
C GLU A 121 12.85 -2.82 -5.87
N TRP A 122 11.90 -2.65 -4.97
CA TRP A 122 11.24 -3.75 -4.28
C TRP A 122 9.72 -3.53 -4.35
N VAL A 123 8.97 -4.61 -4.23
CA VAL A 123 7.51 -4.58 -4.30
C VAL A 123 6.91 -5.20 -3.05
N ILE A 124 5.89 -4.55 -2.51
CA ILE A 124 5.07 -5.07 -1.41
C ILE A 124 3.65 -5.18 -1.93
N GLU A 125 3.06 -6.37 -1.82
CA GLU A 125 1.68 -6.62 -2.20
C GLU A 125 0.83 -6.82 -0.95
N ALA A 126 -0.28 -6.11 -0.87
CA ALA A 126 -1.13 -6.17 0.31
C ALA A 126 -2.60 -6.06 -0.04
N ALA A 127 -3.42 -6.71 0.78
CA ALA A 127 -4.85 -6.45 0.79
C ALA A 127 -5.12 -5.47 1.93
N VAL A 128 -5.73 -4.34 1.60
CA VAL A 128 -6.15 -3.34 2.57
C VAL A 128 -7.54 -3.75 3.04
N ILE A 129 -7.65 -4.17 4.28
CA ILE A 129 -8.92 -4.58 4.87
C ILE A 129 -9.50 -3.38 5.59
N PHE A 130 -10.67 -2.94 5.16
CA PHE A 130 -11.27 -1.72 5.70
C PHE A 130 -12.70 -1.95 6.13
N GLU A 131 -13.11 -1.18 7.13
CA GLU A 131 -14.49 -1.13 7.57
C GLU A 131 -15.22 -0.09 6.73
N LYS A 132 -16.34 -0.49 6.15
CA LYS A 132 -17.13 0.40 5.32
C LYS A 132 -17.80 1.44 6.20
N LYS A 133 -17.75 2.70 5.76
CA LYS A 133 -18.44 3.77 6.45
C LYS A 133 -19.94 3.59 6.25
N ARG A 134 -20.68 3.62 7.35
CA ARG A 134 -22.13 3.50 7.27
C ARG A 134 -22.74 4.78 6.74
N GLU A 135 -23.85 4.63 6.03
CA GLU A 135 -24.62 5.78 5.57
C GLU A 135 -25.09 6.60 6.79
N GLY A 136 -24.86 7.91 6.74
CA GLY A 136 -25.24 8.81 7.82
C GLY A 136 -24.20 9.03 8.91
N GLU A 137 -23.06 8.39 8.84
CA GLU A 137 -21.95 8.61 9.78
C GLU A 137 -21.03 9.76 9.37
#